data_f5fbde41eae44479a55d12fc8e260675
#
_entry.id   f5fbde41eae44479a55d12fc8e260675
#
_cell.length_a   1.000
_cell.length_b   1.000
_cell.length_c   1.000
_cell.angle_alpha   90.00
_cell.angle_beta   90.00
_cell.angle_gamma   90.00
#
_symmetry.space_group_name_H-M   'P 1'
#
loop_
_entity.id
_entity.type
_entity.pdbx_description
1 polymer ?
#
loop_
_entity_poly.entity_id
_entity_poly.type
_entity_poly.pdbx_seq_one_letter_code
_entity_poly.pdbx_strand_id
1 'polypeptide(L)'
;MAVFTPSYPLTFPTVSGVRTQRFSLVRTVAVSSSPFTGQDQVVQHEGEYWTTQISFPPMLKDKAAQIIAFLLQLRGRRGTFSIGDQDRKTIQGVATGTIRVNGASQTGNQVALDGFANSTNNVFKAGDYIQINSFLYMVTEDVTSNSSGEANVKIEPALRQGIETIADDATVVYSNTKTIMRLDSNETAWDTDQVSKYGISLSATEAL
;
A
#
# COMPACT_ATOMS: atom_id res chain seq x y z
N MET A 1 -3.50 29.65 -23.31
CA MET A 1 -2.64 29.34 -22.14
C MET A 1 -2.45 27.84 -22.05
N ALA A 2 -1.22 27.35 -22.00
CA ALA A 2 -0.96 25.96 -21.74
C ALA A 2 -1.30 25.66 -20.28
N VAL A 3 -2.25 24.74 -20.04
CA VAL A 3 -2.59 24.29 -18.68
C VAL A 3 -1.56 23.24 -18.29
N PHE A 4 -0.72 23.55 -17.30
CA PHE A 4 0.17 22.55 -16.71
C PHE A 4 -0.66 21.43 -16.08
N THR A 5 -0.48 20.21 -16.55
CA THR A 5 -1.12 19.01 -15.97
C THR A 5 -0.02 18.11 -15.44
N PRO A 6 0.05 17.87 -14.10
CA PRO A 6 1.00 16.92 -13.54
C PRO A 6 0.77 15.52 -14.10
N SER A 7 1.85 14.76 -14.28
CA SER A 7 1.77 13.32 -14.56
C SER A 7 1.59 12.55 -13.25
N TYR A 8 0.55 11.77 -13.15
CA TYR A 8 0.24 10.95 -11.97
C TYR A 8 0.64 9.49 -12.20
N PRO A 9 0.98 8.74 -11.13
CA PRO A 9 1.04 9.14 -9.72
C PRO A 9 2.27 9.99 -9.39
N LEU A 10 2.10 10.96 -8.48
CA LEU A 10 3.22 11.72 -7.94
C LEU A 10 4.01 10.88 -6.93
N THR A 11 5.30 11.14 -6.81
CA THR A 11 6.13 10.55 -5.75
C THR A 11 5.90 11.31 -4.44
N PHE A 12 5.65 10.57 -3.35
CA PHE A 12 5.50 11.18 -2.03
C PHE A 12 6.81 11.85 -1.58
N PRO A 13 6.77 13.10 -1.09
CA PRO A 13 7.97 13.84 -0.70
C PRO A 13 8.64 13.28 0.55
N THR A 14 9.96 13.16 0.53
CA THR A 14 10.79 12.67 1.65
C THR A 14 11.43 13.79 2.47
N VAL A 15 10.89 14.99 2.41
CA VAL A 15 11.50 16.23 2.93
C VAL A 15 11.62 16.27 4.45
N SER A 16 10.68 15.64 5.13
CA SER A 16 10.64 15.53 6.59
C SER A 16 10.13 14.15 6.95
N GLY A 17 10.69 13.52 7.97
CA GLY A 17 10.14 12.27 8.48
C GLY A 17 8.66 12.42 8.83
N VAL A 18 7.89 11.37 8.68
CA VAL A 18 6.50 11.30 9.14
C VAL A 18 6.53 11.20 10.68
N ARG A 19 5.72 12.00 11.37
CA ARG A 19 5.59 11.90 12.84
C ARG A 19 4.80 10.66 13.23
N THR A 20 3.64 10.50 12.59
CA THR A 20 2.79 9.32 12.77
C THR A 20 2.19 8.94 11.43
N GLN A 21 2.18 7.65 11.16
CA GLN A 21 1.44 7.07 10.05
C GLN A 21 0.53 5.98 10.61
N ARG A 22 -0.75 6.07 10.32
CA ARG A 22 -1.68 4.97 10.49
C ARG A 22 -1.93 4.37 9.11
N PHE A 23 -1.53 3.12 8.93
CA PHE A 23 -1.79 2.35 7.72
C PHE A 23 -2.80 1.26 8.05
N SER A 24 -3.89 1.16 7.31
CA SER A 24 -5.00 0.26 7.65
C SER A 24 -5.58 -0.39 6.40
N LEU A 25 -5.94 -1.67 6.51
CA LEU A 25 -6.72 -2.38 5.51
C LEU A 25 -8.20 -2.33 5.92
N VAL A 26 -9.03 -1.77 5.06
CA VAL A 26 -10.49 -1.73 5.24
C VAL A 26 -11.11 -2.89 4.50
N ARG A 27 -12.00 -3.64 5.17
CA ARG A 27 -12.72 -4.78 4.62
C ARG A 27 -14.21 -4.53 4.63
N THR A 28 -14.89 -5.05 3.61
CA THR A 28 -16.35 -4.97 3.52
C THR A 28 -16.94 -6.34 3.88
N VAL A 29 -17.38 -6.47 5.14
CA VAL A 29 -18.01 -7.68 5.65
C VAL A 29 -19.40 -7.33 6.17
N ALA A 30 -20.41 -8.05 5.69
CA ALA A 30 -21.77 -7.95 6.20
C ALA A 30 -22.02 -9.10 7.20
N VAL A 31 -22.54 -8.76 8.37
CA VAL A 31 -22.93 -9.73 9.41
C VAL A 31 -24.42 -9.52 9.69
N SER A 32 -25.19 -10.62 9.60
CA SER A 32 -26.60 -10.63 9.93
C SER A 32 -26.84 -11.69 11.01
N SER A 33 -27.33 -11.24 12.18
CA SER A 33 -27.60 -12.12 13.32
C SER A 33 -29.09 -12.46 13.39
N SER A 34 -29.41 -13.74 13.57
CA SER A 34 -30.80 -14.18 13.80
C SER A 34 -31.25 -13.76 15.21
N PRO A 35 -32.33 -12.99 15.35
CA PRO A 35 -32.84 -12.58 16.67
C PRO A 35 -33.43 -13.77 17.47
N PHE A 36 -33.72 -14.89 16.82
CA PHE A 36 -34.34 -16.05 17.46
C PHE A 36 -33.33 -17.11 17.90
N THR A 37 -32.23 -17.30 17.15
CA THR A 37 -31.26 -18.35 17.41
C THR A 37 -29.90 -17.84 17.83
N GLY A 38 -29.62 -16.52 17.64
CA GLY A 38 -28.30 -15.93 17.84
C GLY A 38 -27.25 -16.37 16.83
N GLN A 39 -27.64 -17.08 15.76
CA GLN A 39 -26.71 -17.48 14.72
C GLN A 39 -26.37 -16.30 13.80
N ASP A 40 -25.09 -16.14 13.50
CA ASP A 40 -24.57 -15.15 12.57
C ASP A 40 -24.39 -15.73 11.17
N GLN A 41 -24.87 -14.98 10.18
CA GLN A 41 -24.53 -15.18 8.78
C GLN A 41 -23.53 -14.10 8.39
N VAL A 42 -22.35 -14.53 7.94
CA VAL A 42 -21.25 -13.64 7.54
C VAL A 42 -21.04 -13.72 6.05
N VAL A 43 -21.06 -12.58 5.37
CA VAL A 43 -20.79 -12.45 3.93
C VAL A 43 -19.64 -11.45 3.76
N GLN A 44 -18.54 -11.91 3.20
CA GLN A 44 -17.41 -11.05 2.83
C GLN A 44 -17.54 -10.62 1.37
N HIS A 45 -17.36 -9.34 1.11
CA HIS A 45 -17.33 -8.76 -0.23
C HIS A 45 -15.88 -8.42 -0.61
N GLU A 46 -15.57 -8.46 -1.90
CA GLU A 46 -14.21 -8.24 -2.43
C GLU A 46 -13.73 -6.77 -2.40
N GLY A 47 -14.49 -5.86 -1.78
CA GLY A 47 -14.18 -4.43 -1.72
C GLY A 47 -13.17 -4.05 -0.64
N GLU A 48 -12.01 -4.69 -0.58
CA GLU A 48 -10.93 -4.39 0.37
C GLU A 48 -10.00 -3.31 -0.20
N TYR A 49 -9.51 -2.39 0.65
CA TYR A 49 -8.57 -1.36 0.21
C TYR A 49 -7.73 -0.81 1.37
N TRP A 50 -6.54 -0.33 1.03
CA TRP A 50 -5.66 0.32 1.97
C TRP A 50 -6.07 1.78 2.21
N THR A 51 -5.94 2.22 3.47
CA THR A 51 -6.07 3.63 3.84
C THR A 51 -4.84 4.07 4.64
N THR A 52 -4.49 5.34 4.54
CA THR A 52 -3.43 5.92 5.36
C THR A 52 -3.82 7.28 5.92
N GLN A 53 -3.43 7.51 7.18
CA GLN A 53 -3.49 8.82 7.81
C GLN A 53 -2.06 9.19 8.23
N ILE A 54 -1.61 10.34 7.79
CA ILE A 54 -0.24 10.81 8.00
C ILE A 54 -0.28 12.15 8.69
N SER A 55 0.52 12.30 9.75
CA SER A 55 0.78 13.60 10.35
C SER A 55 2.28 13.88 10.32
N PHE A 56 2.64 15.10 9.96
CA PHE A 56 4.02 15.55 9.94
C PHE A 56 4.38 16.24 11.28
N PRO A 57 5.66 16.20 11.68
CA PRO A 57 6.10 17.00 12.81
C PRO A 57 5.98 18.48 12.46
N PRO A 58 5.80 19.37 13.46
CA PRO A 58 5.87 20.80 13.23
C PRO A 58 7.19 21.18 12.54
N MET A 59 7.10 21.86 11.39
CA MET A 59 8.24 22.11 10.54
C MET A 59 8.37 23.60 10.16
N LEU A 60 9.57 24.00 9.77
CA LEU A 60 9.84 25.35 9.28
C LEU A 60 9.27 25.51 7.85
N LYS A 61 9.07 26.78 7.47
CA LYS A 61 8.47 27.22 6.21
C LYS A 61 9.03 26.50 4.97
N ASP A 62 10.33 26.35 4.87
CA ASP A 62 10.97 25.81 3.67
C ASP A 62 10.62 24.33 3.43
N LYS A 63 10.53 23.54 4.51
CA LYS A 63 10.11 22.13 4.45
C LYS A 63 8.60 22.01 4.24
N ALA A 64 7.82 22.84 4.93
CA ALA A 64 6.39 22.87 4.79
C ALA A 64 5.96 23.23 3.35
N ALA A 65 6.63 24.21 2.74
CA ALA A 65 6.34 24.63 1.38
C ALA A 65 6.42 23.50 0.35
N GLN A 66 7.34 22.55 0.52
CA GLN A 66 7.47 21.41 -0.39
C GLN A 66 6.30 20.44 -0.27
N ILE A 67 5.83 20.18 0.97
CA ILE A 67 4.66 19.32 1.21
C ILE A 67 3.38 20.02 0.73
N ILE A 68 3.23 21.32 1.01
CA ILE A 68 2.09 22.09 0.55
C ILE A 68 2.04 22.11 -0.98
N ALA A 69 3.19 22.35 -1.65
CA ALA A 69 3.28 22.32 -3.10
C ALA A 69 2.88 20.95 -3.69
N PHE A 70 3.32 19.86 -3.07
CA PHE A 70 2.92 18.51 -3.44
C PHE A 70 1.39 18.32 -3.31
N LEU A 71 0.78 18.71 -2.18
CA LEU A 71 -0.65 18.60 -1.96
C LEU A 71 -1.44 19.43 -2.98
N LEU A 72 -0.98 20.64 -3.30
CA LEU A 72 -1.61 21.48 -4.30
C LEU A 72 -1.50 20.92 -5.73
N GLN A 73 -0.39 20.23 -6.06
CA GLN A 73 -0.24 19.54 -7.35
C GLN A 73 -1.20 18.36 -7.49
N LEU A 74 -1.60 17.70 -6.40
CA LEU A 74 -2.62 16.65 -6.42
C LEU A 74 -4.01 17.18 -6.79
N ARG A 75 -4.26 18.48 -6.61
CA ARG A 75 -5.56 19.11 -6.92
C ARG A 75 -6.73 18.39 -6.22
N GLY A 76 -6.58 18.17 -4.91
CA GLY A 76 -7.55 17.43 -4.10
C GLY A 76 -7.62 15.95 -4.54
N ARG A 77 -8.82 15.44 -4.69
CA ARG A 77 -9.08 14.04 -5.04
C ARG A 77 -8.81 13.68 -6.51
N ARG A 78 -8.38 14.63 -7.34
CA ARG A 78 -8.10 14.36 -8.76
C ARG A 78 -6.82 13.55 -8.95
N GLY A 79 -5.76 13.94 -8.28
CA GLY A 79 -4.44 13.35 -8.43
C GLY A 79 -4.25 12.12 -7.56
N THR A 80 -3.26 11.32 -7.94
CA THR A 80 -2.82 10.15 -7.20
C THR A 80 -1.34 10.26 -6.86
N PHE A 81 -0.91 9.57 -5.84
CA PHE A 81 0.49 9.51 -5.42
C PHE A 81 0.84 8.12 -4.91
N SER A 82 2.11 7.76 -4.98
CA SER A 82 2.59 6.47 -4.51
C SER A 82 3.20 6.57 -3.13
N ILE A 83 2.69 5.75 -2.19
CA ILE A 83 3.21 5.66 -0.83
C ILE A 83 3.05 4.24 -0.29
N GLY A 84 3.94 3.84 0.61
CA GLY A 84 3.85 2.63 1.40
C GLY A 84 4.00 2.92 2.88
N ASP A 85 4.10 1.86 3.67
CA ASP A 85 4.42 1.98 5.08
C ASP A 85 5.84 2.54 5.25
N GLN A 86 5.96 3.66 5.95
CA GLN A 86 7.24 4.36 6.10
C GLN A 86 8.21 3.66 7.05
N ASP A 87 7.70 2.82 7.94
CA ASP A 87 8.50 2.04 8.88
C ASP A 87 8.97 0.70 8.28
N ARG A 88 8.12 0.06 7.48
CA ARG A 88 8.37 -1.26 6.91
C ARG A 88 8.85 -1.20 5.45
N LYS A 89 9.99 -0.58 5.24
CA LYS A 89 10.59 -0.45 3.89
C LYS A 89 11.35 -1.68 3.43
N THR A 90 11.72 -2.55 4.36
CA THR A 90 12.47 -3.79 4.10
C THR A 90 11.74 -4.97 4.70
N ILE A 91 11.88 -6.12 4.07
CA ILE A 91 11.33 -7.37 4.60
C ILE A 91 12.09 -7.86 5.83
N GLN A 92 11.43 -8.66 6.65
CA GLN A 92 12.04 -9.42 7.74
C GLN A 92 12.55 -10.78 7.26
N GLY A 93 12.05 -11.24 6.12
CA GLY A 93 12.50 -12.44 5.45
C GLY A 93 13.90 -12.31 4.85
N VAL A 94 14.41 -13.42 4.30
CA VAL A 94 15.77 -13.52 3.72
C VAL A 94 15.77 -13.54 2.19
N ALA A 95 14.62 -13.24 1.54
CA ALA A 95 14.52 -13.21 0.09
C ALA A 95 15.55 -12.26 -0.53
N THR A 96 16.21 -12.72 -1.59
CA THR A 96 17.20 -11.96 -2.37
C THR A 96 16.99 -12.20 -3.85
N GLY A 97 17.51 -11.31 -4.69
CA GLY A 97 17.40 -11.44 -6.14
C GLY A 97 16.11 -10.90 -6.72
N THR A 98 15.73 -11.35 -7.89
CA THR A 98 14.52 -10.92 -8.58
C THR A 98 13.45 -11.99 -8.43
N ILE A 99 12.46 -11.70 -7.61
CA ILE A 99 11.28 -12.55 -7.40
C ILE A 99 10.24 -12.19 -8.45
N ARG A 100 9.57 -13.19 -8.99
CA ARG A 100 8.56 -13.02 -10.04
C ARG A 100 7.31 -13.83 -9.75
N VAL A 101 6.23 -13.46 -10.42
CA VAL A 101 4.98 -14.20 -10.41
C VAL A 101 5.15 -15.43 -11.31
N ASN A 102 4.85 -16.60 -10.78
CA ASN A 102 4.93 -17.87 -11.49
C ASN A 102 3.54 -18.28 -11.99
N GLY A 103 3.25 -17.94 -13.23
CA GLY A 103 1.96 -18.18 -13.88
C GLY A 103 1.05 -16.95 -13.92
N ALA A 104 0.44 -16.73 -15.09
CA ALA A 104 -0.44 -15.60 -15.35
C ALA A 104 -1.83 -15.76 -14.71
N SER A 105 -2.56 -14.64 -14.59
CA SER A 105 -3.98 -14.59 -14.21
C SER A 105 -4.32 -15.25 -12.87
N GLN A 106 -3.40 -15.17 -11.91
CA GLN A 106 -3.61 -15.67 -10.56
C GLN A 106 -4.65 -14.84 -9.81
N THR A 107 -5.37 -15.46 -8.88
CA THR A 107 -6.54 -14.88 -8.21
C THR A 107 -6.62 -15.32 -6.75
N GLY A 108 -7.38 -14.58 -5.92
CA GLY A 108 -7.60 -14.90 -4.52
C GLY A 108 -6.48 -14.42 -3.59
N ASN A 109 -6.36 -15.04 -2.43
CA ASN A 109 -5.45 -14.63 -1.35
C ASN A 109 -4.12 -15.41 -1.34
N GLN A 110 -3.76 -16.00 -2.46
CA GLN A 110 -2.50 -16.73 -2.63
C GLN A 110 -1.89 -16.41 -3.98
N VAL A 111 -0.58 -16.25 -4.02
CA VAL A 111 0.18 -16.03 -5.25
C VAL A 111 1.35 -17.01 -5.30
N ALA A 112 1.52 -17.67 -6.44
CA ALA A 112 2.69 -18.49 -6.73
C ALA A 112 3.81 -17.58 -7.23
N LEU A 113 4.97 -17.68 -6.60
CA LEU A 113 6.16 -16.89 -6.91
C LEU A 113 7.36 -17.80 -7.14
N ASP A 114 8.30 -17.34 -7.96
CA ASP A 114 9.58 -17.98 -8.21
C ASP A 114 10.76 -17.01 -8.09
N GLY A 115 11.97 -17.50 -8.36
CA GLY A 115 13.20 -16.72 -8.27
C GLY A 115 13.81 -16.67 -6.86
N PHE A 116 13.29 -17.45 -5.91
CA PHE A 116 13.91 -17.62 -4.60
C PHE A 116 15.15 -18.51 -4.65
N ALA A 117 16.01 -18.40 -3.63
CA ALA A 117 17.03 -19.41 -3.38
C ALA A 117 16.35 -20.74 -3.03
N ASN A 118 16.90 -21.85 -3.53
CA ASN A 118 16.32 -23.19 -3.38
C ASN A 118 16.28 -23.63 -1.90
N SER A 119 15.20 -24.28 -1.50
CA SER A 119 15.02 -24.89 -0.17
C SER A 119 15.38 -23.95 0.99
N THR A 120 14.99 -22.68 0.87
CA THR A 120 15.33 -21.64 1.84
C THR A 120 14.14 -21.34 2.74
N ASN A 121 14.35 -21.43 4.06
CA ASN A 121 13.33 -21.09 5.05
C ASN A 121 13.19 -19.58 5.20
N ASN A 122 11.97 -19.13 5.51
CA ASN A 122 11.67 -17.75 5.82
C ASN A 122 12.09 -16.77 4.71
N VAL A 123 11.89 -17.14 3.45
CA VAL A 123 12.13 -16.22 2.33
C VAL A 123 11.30 -14.95 2.47
N PHE A 124 10.04 -15.07 2.88
CA PHE A 124 9.23 -13.99 3.45
C PHE A 124 8.73 -14.41 4.83
N LYS A 125 8.42 -13.42 5.67
CA LYS A 125 7.80 -13.63 6.98
C LYS A 125 6.43 -12.97 7.06
N ALA A 126 5.60 -13.48 7.96
CA ALA A 126 4.33 -12.86 8.27
C ALA A 126 4.52 -11.37 8.63
N GLY A 127 3.77 -10.50 7.95
CA GLY A 127 3.87 -9.05 8.09
C GLY A 127 4.84 -8.38 7.10
N ASP A 128 5.55 -9.11 6.25
CA ASP A 128 6.31 -8.52 5.15
C ASP A 128 5.36 -7.97 4.09
N TYR A 129 5.75 -6.85 3.48
CA TYR A 129 5.01 -6.28 2.36
C TYR A 129 5.64 -6.70 1.04
N ILE A 130 4.80 -7.03 0.08
CA ILE A 130 5.16 -7.22 -1.31
C ILE A 130 4.28 -6.32 -2.19
N GLN A 131 4.82 -5.86 -3.29
CA GLN A 131 4.09 -5.10 -4.29
C GLN A 131 4.17 -5.86 -5.62
N ILE A 132 3.01 -6.08 -6.21
CA ILE A 132 2.87 -6.63 -7.56
C ILE A 132 2.21 -5.53 -8.39
N ASN A 133 2.87 -5.12 -9.47
CA ASN A 133 2.45 -3.97 -10.27
C ASN A 133 2.26 -2.71 -9.39
N SER A 134 1.02 -2.21 -9.30
CA SER A 134 0.67 -0.99 -8.56
C SER A 134 0.05 -1.24 -7.19
N PHE A 135 -0.13 -2.50 -6.80
CA PHE A 135 -0.86 -2.89 -5.60
C PHE A 135 0.04 -3.48 -4.51
N LEU A 136 -0.30 -3.14 -3.28
CA LEU A 136 0.40 -3.56 -2.08
C LEU A 136 -0.33 -4.72 -1.41
N TYR A 137 0.43 -5.74 -1.04
CA TYR A 137 -0.05 -6.91 -0.33
C TYR A 137 0.83 -7.17 0.90
N MET A 138 0.22 -7.68 1.97
CA MET A 138 0.94 -8.13 3.14
C MET A 138 0.96 -9.67 3.18
N VAL A 139 2.12 -10.23 3.41
CA VAL A 139 2.31 -11.67 3.61
C VAL A 139 1.74 -12.06 4.98
N THR A 140 0.93 -13.11 5.04
CA THR A 140 0.20 -13.49 6.27
C THR A 140 0.82 -14.66 7.02
N GLU A 141 1.69 -15.43 6.39
CA GLU A 141 2.39 -16.60 6.98
C GLU A 141 3.86 -16.62 6.55
N ASP A 142 4.71 -17.25 7.35
CA ASP A 142 6.10 -17.47 7.01
C ASP A 142 6.21 -18.40 5.78
N VAL A 143 7.07 -18.05 4.84
CA VAL A 143 7.18 -18.70 3.53
C VAL A 143 8.53 -19.41 3.40
N THR A 144 8.49 -20.65 2.95
CA THR A 144 9.67 -21.46 2.62
C THR A 144 9.64 -21.82 1.14
N SER A 145 10.75 -21.65 0.44
CA SER A 145 10.89 -22.03 -0.97
C SER A 145 11.13 -23.53 -1.11
N ASN A 146 10.67 -24.11 -2.22
CA ASN A 146 10.91 -25.47 -2.60
C ASN A 146 12.32 -25.67 -3.23
N SER A 147 12.65 -26.90 -3.65
CA SER A 147 13.92 -27.23 -4.29
C SER A 147 14.13 -26.56 -5.66
N SER A 148 13.10 -26.02 -6.27
CA SER A 148 13.17 -25.27 -7.53
C SER A 148 13.21 -23.74 -7.32
N GLY A 149 13.18 -23.25 -6.07
CA GLY A 149 13.14 -21.83 -5.78
C GLY A 149 11.76 -21.20 -5.98
N GLU A 150 10.70 -22.00 -5.85
CA GLU A 150 9.31 -21.56 -5.96
C GLU A 150 8.62 -21.59 -4.59
N ALA A 151 7.60 -20.75 -4.38
CA ALA A 151 6.78 -20.75 -3.19
C ALA A 151 5.37 -20.23 -3.47
N ASN A 152 4.39 -20.75 -2.73
CA ASN A 152 3.05 -20.19 -2.65
C ASN A 152 2.98 -19.27 -1.46
N VAL A 153 2.70 -18.00 -1.70
CA VAL A 153 2.67 -16.93 -0.70
C VAL A 153 1.23 -16.54 -0.41
N LYS A 154 0.80 -16.65 0.85
CA LYS A 154 -0.51 -16.17 1.28
C LYS A 154 -0.43 -14.67 1.56
N ILE A 155 -1.39 -13.92 1.02
CA ILE A 155 -1.40 -12.47 1.02
C ILE A 155 -2.76 -11.89 1.41
N GLU A 156 -2.73 -10.68 1.92
CA GLU A 156 -3.90 -9.82 2.15
C GLU A 156 -3.58 -8.38 1.67
N PRO A 157 -4.52 -7.73 1.01
CA PRO A 157 -5.82 -8.21 0.50
C PRO A 157 -5.68 -9.24 -0.63
N ALA A 158 -6.81 -9.77 -1.09
CA ALA A 158 -6.84 -10.64 -2.28
C ALA A 158 -6.29 -9.92 -3.52
N LEU A 159 -5.75 -10.70 -4.46
CA LEU A 159 -5.29 -10.19 -5.75
C LEU A 159 -6.43 -9.42 -6.45
N ARG A 160 -6.12 -8.25 -6.98
CA ARG A 160 -7.08 -7.27 -7.54
C ARG A 160 -7.63 -7.71 -8.90
N GLN A 161 -8.54 -8.69 -8.88
CA GLN A 161 -9.21 -9.16 -10.10
C GLN A 161 -10.05 -8.06 -10.74
N GLY A 162 -10.06 -8.01 -12.07
CA GLY A 162 -10.88 -7.06 -12.83
C GLY A 162 -10.34 -5.63 -12.88
N ILE A 163 -9.36 -5.29 -12.03
CA ILE A 163 -8.67 -4.00 -12.05
C ILE A 163 -7.37 -4.12 -12.82
N GLU A 164 -6.62 -5.20 -12.57
CA GLU A 164 -5.35 -5.45 -13.23
C GLU A 164 -5.13 -6.95 -13.45
N THR A 165 -4.71 -7.33 -14.65
CA THR A 165 -4.30 -8.69 -14.94
C THR A 165 -2.84 -8.87 -14.58
N ILE A 166 -2.57 -9.80 -13.66
CA ILE A 166 -1.19 -10.14 -13.30
C ILE A 166 -0.61 -11.03 -14.41
N ALA A 167 0.43 -10.53 -15.06
CA ALA A 167 1.15 -11.28 -16.08
C ALA A 167 2.06 -12.34 -15.44
N ASP A 168 2.33 -13.39 -16.20
CA ASP A 168 3.45 -14.28 -15.89
C ASP A 168 4.77 -13.49 -15.90
N ASP A 169 5.71 -13.86 -15.07
CA ASP A 169 6.99 -13.13 -14.89
C ASP A 169 6.86 -11.68 -14.39
N ALA A 170 5.69 -11.24 -13.94
CA ALA A 170 5.55 -9.91 -13.33
C ALA A 170 6.49 -9.78 -12.12
N THR A 171 7.29 -8.70 -12.10
CA THR A 171 8.26 -8.50 -11.02
C THR A 171 7.57 -8.17 -9.70
N VAL A 172 7.99 -8.87 -8.64
CA VAL A 172 7.56 -8.62 -7.26
C VAL A 172 8.56 -7.69 -6.57
N VAL A 173 8.09 -6.52 -6.14
CA VAL A 173 8.88 -5.58 -5.35
C VAL A 173 8.67 -5.91 -3.87
N TYR A 174 9.74 -6.11 -3.12
CA TYR A 174 9.70 -6.41 -1.68
C TYR A 174 10.58 -5.47 -0.83
N SER A 175 11.05 -4.38 -1.45
CA SER A 175 11.76 -3.30 -0.77
C SER A 175 11.18 -1.96 -1.19
N ASN A 176 10.94 -1.06 -0.24
CA ASN A 176 10.24 0.22 -0.48
C ASN A 176 8.91 0.06 -1.23
N THR A 177 8.16 -0.96 -0.87
CA THR A 177 6.86 -1.28 -1.45
C THR A 177 5.89 -0.12 -1.31
N LYS A 178 5.06 0.09 -2.33
CA LYS A 178 4.11 1.21 -2.40
C LYS A 178 2.79 0.76 -3.00
N THR A 179 1.75 1.49 -2.68
CA THR A 179 0.48 1.46 -3.42
C THR A 179 0.14 2.86 -3.92
N ILE A 180 -0.73 2.95 -4.89
CA ILE A 180 -1.21 4.23 -5.42
C ILE A 180 -2.38 4.68 -4.56
N MET A 181 -2.30 5.90 -4.04
CA MET A 181 -3.33 6.47 -3.18
C MET A 181 -3.88 7.78 -3.72
N ARG A 182 -5.06 8.11 -3.28
CA ARG A 182 -5.80 9.34 -3.57
C ARG A 182 -6.22 10.01 -2.27
N LEU A 183 -6.14 11.34 -2.19
CA LEU A 183 -6.61 12.08 -1.01
C LEU A 183 -8.11 11.86 -0.77
N ASP A 184 -8.51 11.79 0.50
CA ASP A 184 -9.92 11.64 0.88
C ASP A 184 -10.69 12.96 0.80
N SER A 185 -9.98 14.11 0.84
CA SER A 185 -10.55 15.44 0.79
C SER A 185 -10.10 16.25 -0.42
N ASN A 186 -10.99 17.13 -0.89
CA ASN A 186 -10.64 18.16 -1.88
C ASN A 186 -10.03 19.40 -1.22
N GLU A 187 -10.11 19.50 0.09
CA GLU A 187 -9.51 20.59 0.86
C GLU A 187 -8.04 20.31 1.13
N THR A 188 -7.20 21.29 0.91
CA THR A 188 -5.79 21.30 1.31
C THR A 188 -5.63 22.35 2.40
N ALA A 189 -5.38 21.91 3.63
CA ALA A 189 -5.24 22.76 4.79
C ALA A 189 -3.89 22.57 5.48
N TRP A 190 -3.39 23.61 6.10
CA TRP A 190 -2.23 23.61 6.98
C TRP A 190 -2.41 24.65 8.08
N ASP A 191 -1.88 24.37 9.25
CA ASP A 191 -1.89 25.27 10.39
C ASP A 191 -0.53 25.93 10.55
N THR A 192 -0.51 27.17 11.05
CA THR A 192 0.72 27.91 11.36
C THR A 192 0.63 28.45 12.78
N ASP A 193 1.60 28.13 13.62
CA ASP A 193 1.66 28.63 15.00
C ASP A 193 2.37 29.99 15.12
N GLN A 194 2.40 30.56 16.34
CA GLN A 194 3.02 31.85 16.62
C GLN A 194 4.54 31.87 16.38
N VAL A 195 5.19 30.71 16.39
CA VAL A 195 6.64 30.58 16.13
C VAL A 195 6.95 30.12 14.72
N SER A 196 6.00 30.36 13.79
CA SER A 196 6.11 30.06 12.35
C SER A 196 6.42 28.59 12.05
N LYS A 197 5.89 27.68 12.86
CA LYS A 197 5.91 26.24 12.56
C LYS A 197 4.61 25.82 11.91
N TYR A 198 4.73 24.97 10.94
CA TYR A 198 3.62 24.46 10.13
C TYR A 198 3.24 23.06 10.57
N GLY A 199 1.94 22.86 10.87
CA GLY A 199 1.32 21.57 11.08
C GLY A 199 0.61 21.12 9.81
N ILE A 200 0.87 19.91 9.36
CA ILE A 200 0.25 19.33 8.15
C ILE A 200 -0.17 17.91 8.48
N SER A 201 -1.38 17.54 8.08
CA SER A 201 -1.87 16.17 8.11
C SER A 201 -2.65 15.87 6.83
N LEU A 202 -2.68 14.60 6.44
CA LEU A 202 -3.44 14.14 5.29
C LEU A 202 -4.02 12.75 5.55
N SER A 203 -5.13 12.46 4.90
CA SER A 203 -5.69 11.12 4.78
C SER A 203 -5.86 10.76 3.32
N ALA A 204 -5.64 9.49 3.02
CA ALA A 204 -5.72 8.97 1.67
C ALA A 204 -6.19 7.52 1.66
N THR A 205 -6.87 7.17 0.58
CA THR A 205 -7.38 5.82 0.29
C THR A 205 -6.75 5.30 -0.98
N GLU A 206 -6.55 3.99 -1.06
CA GLU A 206 -6.04 3.30 -2.24
C GLU A 206 -6.89 3.66 -3.46
N ALA A 207 -6.24 3.99 -4.56
CA ALA A 207 -6.89 4.31 -5.83
C ALA A 207 -7.02 3.02 -6.64
N LEU A 208 -8.18 2.40 -6.56
CA LEU A 208 -8.58 1.22 -7.32
C LEU A 208 -9.11 1.60 -8.70
#